data_827b68a0d45836ab48a3fa333f051e4d
#
_entry.id   827b68a0d45836ab48a3fa333f051e4d
#
_cell.length_a   1.000
_cell.length_b   1.000
_cell.length_c   1.000
_cell.angle_alpha   90.00
_cell.angle_beta   90.00
_cell.angle_gamma   90.00
#
_symmetry.space_group_name_H-M   'P 1'
#
loop_
_entity.id
_entity.type
_entity.pdbx_description
1 polymer ?
#
loop_
_entity_poly.entity_id
_entity_poly.type
_entity_poly.pdbx_seq_one_letter_code
_entity_poly.pdbx_strand_id
1 'polypeptide(L)'
;MTLSIEKGSPLEHAEKLAQTIMKAYTPIELPPAGRWHYHQGVFLCGVMKLYEATENEAYFDYVKNYADSLIDDHGNLLFRRDELDAIQAGLILFPLIERTGEKRYGKAAEKLRGLYRTLNRTSEGGFWHKDNYAYQMWLDGLYMGGPFALKYAQLTGESELVDMVIHQEHLMRKHTKDEKTGLYYHAWDERKVMPWADQQTGCSPEFWARSFGWYVLALADMIEDLPEGHEGRKVWKDTLTDMLESVAKYQDDETGLWHQIIDKGSHSDNWLESSGSCLFIYAMAKAMNEGYVSLRYVDHVVKAYQGLIQYKTEEKDNGDFTVNDICIGTSAGFYDYYVGRERSTNDLHGAGAFIMALTELEKLSVFQKV
;
A
#
# COMPACT_ATOMS: atom_id res chain seq x y z
N MET A 1 18.47 18.28 -17.02
CA MET A 1 17.62 19.42 -16.64
C MET A 1 17.62 19.47 -15.13
N THR A 2 18.28 20.42 -14.49
CA THR A 2 18.28 20.56 -13.03
C THR A 2 16.93 21.16 -12.66
N LEU A 3 16.04 20.37 -12.09
CA LEU A 3 14.76 20.84 -11.59
C LEU A 3 15.04 21.72 -10.36
N SER A 4 14.69 23.01 -10.43
CA SER A 4 14.61 23.83 -9.24
C SER A 4 13.42 23.35 -8.41
N ILE A 5 13.67 22.44 -7.48
CA ILE A 5 12.68 22.05 -6.47
C ILE A 5 12.67 23.18 -5.43
N GLU A 6 11.87 24.22 -5.70
CA GLU A 6 11.83 25.46 -4.89
C GLU A 6 11.25 25.29 -3.48
N LYS A 7 10.76 24.10 -3.10
CA LYS A 7 9.99 23.90 -1.85
C LYS A 7 10.44 22.75 -0.94
N GLY A 8 11.65 22.24 -1.07
CA GLY A 8 12.13 21.14 -0.24
C GLY A 8 12.26 19.80 -0.99
N SER A 9 13.01 18.84 -0.39
CA SER A 9 13.18 17.50 -0.96
C SER A 9 11.98 16.59 -0.70
N PRO A 10 11.83 15.48 -1.42
CA PRO A 10 10.82 14.48 -1.09
C PRO A 10 10.92 14.02 0.36
N LEU A 11 12.12 13.74 0.87
CA LEU A 11 12.32 13.32 2.26
C LEU A 11 11.86 14.38 3.27
N GLU A 12 12.18 15.66 3.04
CA GLU A 12 11.74 16.76 3.89
C GLU A 12 10.20 16.83 4.00
N HIS A 13 9.48 16.63 2.91
CA HIS A 13 8.01 16.62 2.92
C HIS A 13 7.45 15.37 3.62
N ALA A 14 8.08 14.21 3.45
CA ALA A 14 7.69 12.98 4.16
C ALA A 14 7.85 13.17 5.68
N GLU A 15 8.95 13.76 6.13
CA GLU A 15 9.20 14.07 7.55
C GLU A 15 8.18 15.07 8.10
N LYS A 16 7.89 16.16 7.38
CA LYS A 16 6.88 17.16 7.79
C LYS A 16 5.52 16.51 8.05
N LEU A 17 5.06 15.63 7.14
CA LEU A 17 3.79 14.93 7.32
C LEU A 17 3.82 13.99 8.53
N ALA A 18 4.86 13.16 8.64
CA ALA A 18 5.01 12.24 9.76
C ALA A 18 5.04 13.00 11.10
N GLN A 19 5.83 14.05 11.21
CA GLN A 19 5.94 14.88 12.43
C GLN A 19 4.62 15.57 12.76
N THR A 20 3.85 16.04 11.76
CA THR A 20 2.52 16.62 11.97
C THR A 20 1.58 15.61 12.62
N ILE A 21 1.54 14.38 12.11
CA ILE A 21 0.65 13.34 12.64
C ILE A 21 1.14 12.85 14.01
N MET A 22 2.45 12.64 14.18
CA MET A 22 3.04 12.21 15.47
C MET A 22 2.88 13.25 16.56
N LYS A 23 2.87 14.53 16.21
CA LYS A 23 2.58 15.64 17.16
C LYS A 23 1.11 15.67 17.57
N ALA A 24 0.20 15.35 16.62
CA ALA A 24 -1.23 15.37 16.87
C ALA A 24 -1.74 14.18 17.67
N TYR A 25 -1.08 13.03 17.57
CA TYR A 25 -1.51 11.77 18.18
C TYR A 25 -0.36 11.05 18.87
N THR A 26 -0.57 10.61 20.11
CA THR A 26 0.27 9.55 20.67
C THR A 26 0.06 8.25 19.88
N PRO A 27 0.99 7.30 19.89
CA PRO A 27 0.88 6.10 19.06
C PRO A 27 -0.44 5.36 19.21
N ILE A 28 -0.95 5.18 20.42
CA ILE A 28 -2.23 4.48 20.67
C ILE A 28 -3.47 5.26 20.23
N GLU A 29 -3.35 6.59 20.09
CA GLU A 29 -4.44 7.48 19.65
C GLU A 29 -4.54 7.61 18.13
N LEU A 30 -3.62 7.01 17.36
CA LEU A 30 -3.72 7.01 15.90
C LEU A 30 -5.10 6.53 15.43
N PRO A 31 -5.82 7.31 14.59
CA PRO A 31 -7.20 6.99 14.17
C PRO A 31 -7.31 5.68 13.35
N PRO A 32 -8.32 4.85 13.58
CA PRO A 32 -9.19 4.83 14.75
C PRO A 32 -8.44 4.32 15.99
N ALA A 33 -8.49 5.11 17.06
CA ALA A 33 -7.68 4.89 18.27
C ALA A 33 -7.85 3.49 18.88
N GLY A 34 -6.73 2.96 19.43
CA GLY A 34 -6.72 1.69 20.15
C GLY A 34 -6.97 0.47 19.29
N ARG A 35 -6.65 0.49 18.01
CA ARG A 35 -6.85 -0.64 17.10
C ARG A 35 -5.56 -1.13 16.49
N TRP A 36 -5.47 -2.44 16.28
CA TRP A 36 -4.48 -3.11 15.44
C TRP A 36 -5.09 -3.32 14.04
N HIS A 37 -4.77 -2.44 13.09
CA HIS A 37 -5.41 -2.42 11.79
C HIS A 37 -4.50 -1.80 10.70
N TYR A 38 -4.79 -2.07 9.43
CA TYR A 38 -3.94 -1.62 8.30
C TYR A 38 -3.79 -0.09 8.19
N HIS A 39 -4.76 0.72 8.63
CA HIS A 39 -4.60 2.19 8.60
C HIS A 39 -3.36 2.61 9.38
N GLN A 40 -3.26 2.14 10.62
CA GLN A 40 -2.07 2.37 11.44
C GLN A 40 -0.85 1.66 10.86
N GLY A 41 -1.02 0.42 10.41
CA GLY A 41 0.05 -0.39 9.83
C GLY A 41 0.75 0.28 8.66
N VAL A 42 0.00 0.82 7.70
CA VAL A 42 0.55 1.52 6.53
C VAL A 42 1.28 2.80 6.93
N PHE A 43 0.69 3.60 7.82
CA PHE A 43 1.35 4.80 8.34
C PHE A 43 2.66 4.45 9.06
N LEU A 44 2.63 3.48 9.95
CA LEU A 44 3.79 3.06 10.73
C LEU A 44 4.87 2.40 9.86
N CYS A 45 4.51 1.70 8.79
CA CYS A 45 5.48 1.26 7.78
C CYS A 45 6.17 2.45 7.09
N GLY A 46 5.43 3.52 6.79
CA GLY A 46 6.01 4.77 6.29
C GLY A 46 6.97 5.40 7.31
N VAL A 47 6.58 5.47 8.59
CA VAL A 47 7.45 5.98 9.68
C VAL A 47 8.72 5.13 9.84
N MET A 48 8.63 3.79 9.68
CA MET A 48 9.82 2.93 9.67
C MET A 48 10.76 3.22 8.50
N LYS A 49 10.22 3.51 7.30
CA LYS A 49 11.06 3.93 6.16
C LYS A 49 11.74 5.27 6.41
N LEU A 50 11.11 6.20 7.12
CA LEU A 50 11.80 7.42 7.58
C LEU A 50 12.92 7.11 8.56
N TYR A 51 12.69 6.19 9.51
CA TYR A 51 13.76 5.74 10.39
C TYR A 51 14.95 5.16 9.59
N GLU A 52 14.68 4.28 8.62
CA GLU A 52 15.70 3.69 7.74
C GLU A 52 16.48 4.73 6.94
N ALA A 53 15.82 5.82 6.51
CA ALA A 53 16.42 6.88 5.71
C ALA A 53 17.19 7.93 6.53
N THR A 54 16.79 8.17 7.78
CA THR A 54 17.29 9.30 8.60
C THR A 54 18.03 8.87 9.85
N GLU A 55 17.93 7.60 10.26
CA GLU A 55 18.42 7.07 11.53
C GLU A 55 17.88 7.81 12.77
N ASN A 56 16.78 8.56 12.62
CA ASN A 56 16.17 9.29 13.72
C ASN A 56 15.36 8.36 14.62
N GLU A 57 15.88 8.11 15.81
CA GLU A 57 15.31 7.20 16.81
C GLU A 57 13.85 7.52 17.18
N ALA A 58 13.43 8.78 17.10
CA ALA A 58 12.06 9.16 17.42
C ALA A 58 11.01 8.43 16.56
N TYR A 59 11.36 8.10 15.31
CA TYR A 59 10.49 7.31 14.42
C TYR A 59 10.39 5.86 14.88
N PHE A 60 11.52 5.23 15.19
CA PHE A 60 11.53 3.87 15.72
C PHE A 60 10.76 3.75 17.04
N ASP A 61 11.02 4.67 17.96
CA ASP A 61 10.37 4.71 19.28
C ASP A 61 8.86 4.88 19.14
N TYR A 62 8.40 5.70 18.19
CA TYR A 62 6.97 5.88 17.95
C TYR A 62 6.30 4.58 17.49
N VAL A 63 6.90 3.86 16.54
CA VAL A 63 6.40 2.56 16.07
C VAL A 63 6.44 1.53 17.18
N LYS A 64 7.54 1.47 17.94
CA LYS A 64 7.68 0.57 19.08
C LYS A 64 6.59 0.82 20.14
N ASN A 65 6.39 2.08 20.50
CA ASN A 65 5.37 2.46 21.49
C ASN A 65 3.94 2.08 21.06
N TYR A 66 3.63 2.15 19.76
CA TYR A 66 2.35 1.63 19.26
C TYR A 66 2.25 0.12 19.47
N ALA A 67 3.28 -0.64 19.08
CA ALA A 67 3.29 -2.08 19.28
C ALA A 67 3.20 -2.46 20.77
N ASP A 68 3.94 -1.77 21.62
CA ASP A 68 3.95 -1.98 23.08
C ASP A 68 2.59 -1.74 23.72
N SER A 69 1.82 -0.79 23.19
CA SER A 69 0.48 -0.47 23.71
C SER A 69 -0.56 -1.54 23.36
N LEU A 70 -0.31 -2.36 22.35
CA LEU A 70 -1.29 -3.32 21.80
C LEU A 70 -0.83 -4.79 21.86
N ILE A 71 0.39 -5.05 22.32
CA ILE A 71 0.95 -6.40 22.42
C ILE A 71 1.37 -6.67 23.87
N ASP A 72 0.73 -7.66 24.48
CA ASP A 72 1.07 -8.10 25.83
C ASP A 72 2.36 -8.97 25.86
N ASP A 73 2.85 -9.35 27.07
CA ASP A 73 4.03 -10.17 27.26
C ASP A 73 3.91 -11.59 26.66
N HIS A 74 2.69 -12.03 26.38
CA HIS A 74 2.39 -13.31 25.73
C HIS A 74 2.25 -13.18 24.21
N GLY A 75 2.44 -11.98 23.63
CA GLY A 75 2.27 -11.69 22.21
C GLY A 75 0.80 -11.69 21.78
N ASN A 76 -0.14 -11.47 22.70
CA ASN A 76 -1.53 -11.26 22.29
C ASN A 76 -1.68 -9.86 21.73
N LEU A 77 -2.32 -9.79 20.56
CA LEU A 77 -2.64 -8.54 19.87
C LEU A 77 -4.01 -8.07 20.36
N LEU A 78 -4.03 -6.98 21.12
CA LEU A 78 -5.25 -6.41 21.66
C LEU A 78 -6.02 -5.69 20.54
N PHE A 79 -7.35 -5.78 20.57
CA PHE A 79 -8.26 -5.05 19.67
C PHE A 79 -8.03 -5.30 18.17
N ARG A 80 -7.43 -6.43 17.80
CA ARG A 80 -7.39 -6.89 16.41
C ARG A 80 -8.68 -7.58 15.99
N ARG A 81 -8.94 -7.62 14.70
CA ARG A 81 -9.89 -8.53 14.07
C ARG A 81 -9.15 -9.64 13.35
N ASP A 82 -9.81 -10.78 13.16
CA ASP A 82 -9.25 -11.89 12.37
C ASP A 82 -9.55 -11.65 10.89
N GLU A 83 -8.74 -10.82 10.25
CA GLU A 83 -8.85 -10.41 8.86
C GLU A 83 -7.46 -10.05 8.28
N LEU A 84 -7.36 -9.99 6.95
CA LEU A 84 -6.10 -9.63 6.25
C LEU A 84 -5.56 -8.27 6.68
N ASP A 85 -6.43 -7.29 6.93
CA ASP A 85 -6.03 -5.94 7.37
C ASP A 85 -5.23 -5.95 8.69
N ALA A 86 -5.52 -6.90 9.59
CA ALA A 86 -4.73 -7.06 10.81
C ALA A 86 -3.34 -7.67 10.54
N ILE A 87 -3.22 -8.49 9.51
CA ILE A 87 -1.94 -9.10 9.11
C ILE A 87 -1.01 -8.03 8.54
N GLN A 88 -1.52 -7.10 7.72
CA GLN A 88 -0.72 -6.00 7.17
C GLN A 88 -0.02 -5.18 8.27
N ALA A 89 -0.73 -4.82 9.33
CA ALA A 89 -0.14 -4.09 10.46
C ALA A 89 1.01 -4.87 11.13
N GLY A 90 1.06 -6.19 10.97
CA GLY A 90 2.15 -7.05 11.45
C GLY A 90 3.50 -6.80 10.78
N LEU A 91 3.56 -6.08 9.66
CA LEU A 91 4.83 -5.75 9.00
C LEU A 91 5.78 -4.97 9.90
N ILE A 92 5.26 -4.16 10.82
CA ILE A 92 6.09 -3.42 11.78
C ILE A 92 6.80 -4.34 12.80
N LEU A 93 6.36 -5.59 12.96
CA LEU A 93 6.95 -6.52 13.92
C LEU A 93 8.35 -6.97 13.49
N PHE A 94 8.63 -7.09 12.19
CA PHE A 94 9.92 -7.59 11.72
C PHE A 94 11.08 -6.68 12.12
N PRO A 95 11.08 -5.37 11.86
CA PRO A 95 12.15 -4.49 12.36
C PRO A 95 12.21 -4.42 13.90
N LEU A 96 11.07 -4.57 14.60
CA LEU A 96 11.07 -4.63 16.05
C LEU A 96 11.73 -5.93 16.56
N ILE A 97 11.45 -7.08 15.94
CA ILE A 97 12.10 -8.37 16.27
C ILE A 97 13.61 -8.25 16.06
N GLU A 98 14.02 -7.78 14.89
CA GLU A 98 15.43 -7.69 14.49
C GLU A 98 16.20 -6.79 15.46
N ARG A 99 15.67 -5.61 15.77
CA ARG A 99 16.40 -4.62 16.55
C ARG A 99 16.37 -4.85 18.06
N THR A 100 15.22 -5.32 18.59
CA THR A 100 15.06 -5.45 20.05
C THR A 100 15.30 -6.85 20.59
N GLY A 101 15.09 -7.89 19.78
CA GLY A 101 15.11 -9.28 20.22
C GLY A 101 13.99 -9.64 21.20
N GLU A 102 12.98 -8.79 21.40
CA GLU A 102 11.89 -9.03 22.34
C GLU A 102 10.98 -10.17 21.85
N LYS A 103 10.90 -11.25 22.63
CA LYS A 103 10.15 -12.46 22.25
C LYS A 103 8.66 -12.24 22.01
N ARG A 104 8.05 -11.22 22.65
CA ARG A 104 6.61 -10.94 22.47
C ARG A 104 6.26 -10.57 21.03
N TYR A 105 7.12 -9.86 20.30
CA TYR A 105 6.89 -9.52 18.91
C TYR A 105 6.91 -10.75 17.99
N GLY A 106 7.85 -11.70 18.23
CA GLY A 106 7.86 -12.99 17.53
C GLY A 106 6.60 -13.81 17.76
N LYS A 107 6.13 -13.88 19.04
CA LYS A 107 4.86 -14.54 19.37
C LYS A 107 3.65 -13.85 18.71
N ALA A 108 3.66 -12.52 18.63
CA ALA A 108 2.60 -11.77 17.96
C ALA A 108 2.59 -12.06 16.44
N ALA A 109 3.77 -12.11 15.81
CA ALA A 109 3.90 -12.49 14.41
C ALA A 109 3.42 -13.93 14.17
N GLU A 110 3.73 -14.88 15.06
CA GLU A 110 3.23 -16.26 14.99
C GLU A 110 1.70 -16.33 15.05
N LYS A 111 1.07 -15.51 15.89
CA LYS A 111 -0.40 -15.44 15.98
C LYS A 111 -1.04 -14.85 14.73
N LEU A 112 -0.42 -13.83 14.12
CA LEU A 112 -0.88 -13.30 12.83
C LEU A 112 -0.69 -14.35 11.71
N ARG A 113 0.44 -15.03 11.68
CA ARG A 113 0.66 -16.17 10.77
C ARG A 113 -0.43 -17.24 10.92
N GLY A 114 -0.87 -17.50 12.14
CA GLY A 114 -1.95 -18.44 12.43
C GLY A 114 -3.25 -18.13 11.69
N LEU A 115 -3.55 -16.86 11.41
CA LEU A 115 -4.76 -16.44 10.69
C LEU A 115 -4.88 -17.03 9.29
N TYR A 116 -3.76 -17.23 8.57
CA TYR A 116 -3.81 -17.85 7.23
C TYR A 116 -4.42 -19.25 7.22
N ARG A 117 -4.48 -19.94 8.37
CA ARG A 117 -5.11 -21.27 8.49
C ARG A 117 -6.62 -21.19 8.68
N THR A 118 -7.13 -20.07 9.17
CA THR A 118 -8.54 -19.91 9.59
C THR A 118 -9.34 -18.97 8.72
N LEU A 119 -8.68 -18.04 8.01
CA LEU A 119 -9.36 -17.13 7.10
C LEU A 119 -10.03 -17.88 5.94
N ASN A 120 -11.23 -17.44 5.62
CA ASN A 120 -12.04 -18.03 4.56
C ASN A 120 -11.40 -17.85 3.18
N ARG A 121 -11.68 -18.81 2.30
CA ARG A 121 -11.12 -18.87 0.95
C ARG A 121 -12.21 -19.15 -0.09
N THR A 122 -11.95 -18.75 -1.32
CA THR A 122 -12.70 -19.17 -2.51
C THR A 122 -12.49 -20.66 -2.79
N SER A 123 -13.25 -21.23 -3.69
CA SER A 123 -13.10 -22.64 -4.09
C SER A 123 -11.74 -22.94 -4.73
N GLU A 124 -11.09 -21.92 -5.31
CA GLU A 124 -9.73 -22.02 -5.86
C GLU A 124 -8.63 -21.75 -4.80
N GLY A 125 -9.00 -21.47 -3.56
CA GLY A 125 -8.04 -21.26 -2.45
C GLY A 125 -7.58 -19.84 -2.24
N GLY A 126 -8.08 -18.85 -2.97
CA GLY A 126 -7.81 -17.43 -2.76
C GLY A 126 -8.51 -16.89 -1.51
N PHE A 127 -7.88 -16.00 -0.78
CA PHE A 127 -8.49 -15.43 0.41
C PHE A 127 -9.68 -14.54 0.07
N TRP A 128 -10.77 -14.67 0.82
CA TRP A 128 -11.75 -13.61 0.87
C TRP A 128 -11.08 -12.35 1.45
N HIS A 129 -11.46 -11.20 0.92
CA HIS A 129 -10.92 -9.96 1.44
C HIS A 129 -11.28 -9.76 2.94
N LYS A 130 -12.54 -10.06 3.30
CA LYS A 130 -13.07 -10.11 4.68
C LYS A 130 -14.27 -11.04 4.73
N ASP A 131 -14.64 -11.50 5.92
CA ASP A 131 -15.84 -12.33 6.12
C ASP A 131 -17.13 -11.62 5.67
N ASN A 132 -17.20 -10.30 5.83
CA ASN A 132 -18.35 -9.49 5.36
C ASN A 132 -18.43 -9.44 3.82
N TYR A 133 -17.37 -9.81 3.11
CA TYR A 133 -17.27 -9.86 1.66
C TYR A 133 -17.03 -11.30 1.21
N ALA A 134 -17.95 -12.18 1.62
CA ALA A 134 -17.85 -13.61 1.38
C ALA A 134 -17.67 -13.93 -0.11
N TYR A 135 -16.74 -14.83 -0.41
CA TYR A 135 -16.37 -15.28 -1.77
C TYR A 135 -15.78 -14.20 -2.69
N GLN A 136 -15.34 -13.06 -2.11
CA GLN A 136 -14.75 -11.97 -2.89
C GLN A 136 -13.24 -11.88 -2.66
N MET A 137 -12.47 -11.83 -3.74
CA MET A 137 -11.07 -11.40 -3.73
C MET A 137 -11.01 -9.94 -4.20
N TRP A 138 -10.25 -9.12 -3.50
CA TRP A 138 -9.96 -7.74 -3.88
C TRP A 138 -8.45 -7.58 -4.07
N LEU A 139 -8.03 -6.67 -4.97
CA LEU A 139 -6.61 -6.41 -5.22
C LEU A 139 -5.86 -6.06 -3.94
N ASP A 140 -6.51 -5.32 -3.05
CA ASP A 140 -6.01 -4.93 -1.71
C ASP A 140 -5.50 -6.13 -0.89
N GLY A 141 -6.19 -7.27 -1.00
CA GLY A 141 -5.87 -8.48 -0.24
C GLY A 141 -4.46 -9.01 -0.46
N LEU A 142 -3.87 -8.75 -1.62
CA LEU A 142 -2.49 -9.16 -1.88
C LEU A 142 -1.51 -8.39 -0.99
N TYR A 143 -1.67 -7.06 -0.86
CA TYR A 143 -0.82 -6.26 0.03
C TYR A 143 -1.12 -6.53 1.51
N MET A 144 -2.40 -6.73 1.83
CA MET A 144 -2.79 -6.96 3.24
C MET A 144 -2.23 -8.26 3.82
N GLY A 145 -2.01 -9.29 2.99
CA GLY A 145 -1.48 -10.57 3.46
C GLY A 145 -0.11 -10.96 2.92
N GLY A 146 0.21 -10.64 1.67
CA GLY A 146 1.38 -11.15 0.96
C GLY A 146 2.73 -10.78 1.57
N PRO A 147 3.06 -9.49 1.76
CA PRO A 147 4.37 -9.09 2.28
C PRO A 147 4.68 -9.66 3.67
N PHE A 148 3.69 -9.70 4.56
CA PHE A 148 3.87 -10.32 5.88
C PHE A 148 4.20 -11.80 5.77
N ALA A 149 3.49 -12.54 4.92
CA ALA A 149 3.70 -13.99 4.75
C ALA A 149 5.12 -14.28 4.26
N LEU A 150 5.62 -13.53 3.28
CA LEU A 150 6.97 -13.72 2.75
C LEU A 150 8.05 -13.38 3.78
N LYS A 151 7.91 -12.26 4.50
CA LYS A 151 8.85 -11.90 5.57
C LYS A 151 8.82 -12.92 6.70
N TYR A 152 7.66 -13.45 7.05
CA TYR A 152 7.56 -14.51 8.04
C TYR A 152 8.20 -15.82 7.54
N ALA A 153 8.03 -16.16 6.25
CA ALA A 153 8.69 -17.31 5.64
C ALA A 153 10.22 -17.17 5.67
N GLN A 154 10.75 -15.99 5.39
CA GLN A 154 12.20 -15.72 5.51
C GLN A 154 12.69 -15.90 6.95
N LEU A 155 11.93 -15.42 7.93
CA LEU A 155 12.28 -15.50 9.36
C LEU A 155 12.27 -16.94 9.88
N THR A 156 11.33 -17.78 9.41
CA THR A 156 11.06 -19.11 9.98
C THR A 156 11.45 -20.30 9.08
N GLY A 157 11.63 -20.06 7.77
CA GLY A 157 11.85 -21.11 6.78
C GLY A 157 10.57 -21.81 6.30
N GLU A 158 9.38 -21.28 6.58
CA GLU A 158 8.10 -21.87 6.18
C GLU A 158 7.79 -21.63 4.68
N SER A 159 8.30 -22.50 3.81
CA SER A 159 8.15 -22.35 2.34
C SER A 159 6.69 -22.41 1.85
N GLU A 160 5.79 -23.07 2.57
CA GLU A 160 4.36 -23.10 2.21
C GLU A 160 3.71 -21.72 2.17
N LEU A 161 4.26 -20.74 2.88
CA LEU A 161 3.77 -19.36 2.81
C LEU A 161 4.17 -18.69 1.49
N VAL A 162 5.31 -19.03 0.94
CA VAL A 162 5.75 -18.57 -0.39
C VAL A 162 4.80 -19.10 -1.45
N ASP A 163 4.51 -20.39 -1.46
CA ASP A 163 3.58 -21.02 -2.40
C ASP A 163 2.17 -20.42 -2.29
N MET A 164 1.72 -20.15 -1.07
CA MET A 164 0.43 -19.52 -0.79
C MET A 164 0.33 -18.10 -1.40
N VAL A 165 1.36 -17.27 -1.26
CA VAL A 165 1.35 -15.90 -1.81
C VAL A 165 1.43 -15.92 -3.32
N ILE A 166 2.24 -16.81 -3.91
CA ILE A 166 2.31 -17.00 -5.36
C ILE A 166 0.96 -17.42 -5.91
N HIS A 167 0.29 -18.36 -5.24
CA HIS A 167 -1.05 -18.79 -5.63
C HIS A 167 -2.07 -17.67 -5.55
N GLN A 168 -2.04 -16.87 -4.47
CA GLN A 168 -2.92 -15.71 -4.29
C GLN A 168 -2.72 -14.69 -5.42
N GLU A 169 -1.48 -14.33 -5.74
CA GLU A 169 -1.17 -13.40 -6.84
C GLU A 169 -1.66 -13.97 -8.18
N HIS A 170 -1.37 -15.24 -8.44
CA HIS A 170 -1.83 -15.90 -9.67
C HIS A 170 -3.36 -15.82 -9.84
N LEU A 171 -4.13 -16.06 -8.78
CA LEU A 171 -5.59 -15.96 -8.82
C LEU A 171 -6.06 -14.52 -9.05
N MET A 172 -5.43 -13.54 -8.40
CA MET A 172 -5.73 -12.12 -8.62
C MET A 172 -5.52 -11.76 -10.09
N ARG A 173 -4.35 -12.06 -10.63
CA ARG A 173 -4.01 -11.79 -12.03
C ARG A 173 -4.93 -12.51 -13.01
N LYS A 174 -5.24 -13.80 -12.75
CA LYS A 174 -6.13 -14.62 -13.57
C LYS A 174 -7.55 -14.05 -13.70
N HIS A 175 -8.10 -13.58 -12.57
CA HIS A 175 -9.52 -13.23 -12.51
C HIS A 175 -9.81 -11.75 -12.73
N THR A 176 -8.86 -10.83 -12.44
CA THR A 176 -9.15 -9.40 -12.41
C THR A 176 -8.51 -8.59 -13.53
N LYS A 177 -7.62 -9.18 -14.36
CA LYS A 177 -6.96 -8.46 -15.45
C LYS A 177 -7.94 -8.18 -16.58
N ASP A 178 -7.96 -6.93 -17.04
CA ASP A 178 -8.59 -6.54 -18.30
C ASP A 178 -7.56 -6.53 -19.43
N GLU A 179 -7.73 -7.44 -20.38
CA GLU A 179 -6.78 -7.61 -21.49
C GLU A 179 -6.76 -6.43 -22.48
N LYS A 180 -7.80 -5.56 -22.47
CA LYS A 180 -7.86 -4.41 -23.38
C LYS A 180 -7.04 -3.24 -22.89
N THR A 181 -7.12 -2.94 -21.60
CA THR A 181 -6.45 -1.79 -20.99
C THR A 181 -5.15 -2.17 -20.31
N GLY A 182 -5.00 -3.44 -19.92
CA GLY A 182 -3.92 -3.91 -19.04
C GLY A 182 -4.12 -3.53 -17.58
N LEU A 183 -5.25 -2.88 -17.24
CA LEU A 183 -5.63 -2.57 -15.88
C LEU A 183 -6.27 -3.79 -15.21
N TYR A 184 -6.50 -3.67 -13.89
CA TYR A 184 -7.09 -4.74 -13.09
C TYR A 184 -8.32 -4.22 -12.36
N TYR A 185 -9.42 -4.95 -12.43
CA TYR A 185 -10.64 -4.64 -11.71
C TYR A 185 -10.44 -4.73 -10.20
N HIS A 186 -11.07 -3.84 -9.44
CA HIS A 186 -10.91 -3.78 -7.98
C HIS A 186 -11.16 -5.12 -7.29
N ALA A 187 -12.25 -5.81 -7.67
CA ALA A 187 -12.71 -7.01 -7.00
C ALA A 187 -13.25 -8.06 -7.97
N TRP A 188 -13.22 -9.31 -7.51
CA TRP A 188 -13.83 -10.45 -8.16
C TRP A 188 -14.71 -11.20 -7.17
N ASP A 189 -15.97 -11.45 -7.54
CA ASP A 189 -16.93 -12.28 -6.81
C ASP A 189 -17.06 -13.64 -7.50
N GLU A 190 -16.53 -14.68 -6.84
CA GLU A 190 -16.59 -16.07 -7.34
C GLU A 190 -18.02 -16.53 -7.63
N ARG A 191 -18.97 -16.10 -6.80
CA ARG A 191 -20.38 -16.50 -6.90
C ARG A 191 -21.20 -15.64 -7.86
N LYS A 192 -20.68 -14.50 -8.29
CA LYS A 192 -21.34 -13.54 -9.19
C LYS A 192 -22.72 -13.08 -8.68
N VAL A 193 -22.88 -12.99 -7.37
CA VAL A 193 -24.15 -12.62 -6.71
C VAL A 193 -24.20 -11.16 -6.29
N MET A 194 -23.03 -10.51 -6.23
CA MET A 194 -23.00 -9.09 -5.89
C MET A 194 -23.64 -8.26 -7.02
N PRO A 195 -24.39 -7.18 -6.67
CA PRO A 195 -25.02 -6.33 -7.68
C PRO A 195 -24.05 -5.75 -8.71
N TRP A 196 -22.80 -5.51 -8.31
CA TRP A 196 -21.75 -4.99 -9.17
C TRP A 196 -21.01 -6.06 -9.98
N ALA A 197 -21.18 -7.34 -9.66
CA ALA A 197 -20.43 -8.41 -10.31
C ALA A 197 -20.93 -8.66 -11.74
N ASP A 198 -20.02 -8.62 -12.70
CA ASP A 198 -20.30 -9.03 -14.06
C ASP A 198 -20.70 -10.51 -14.11
N GLN A 199 -21.79 -10.83 -14.81
CA GLN A 199 -22.37 -12.18 -14.80
C GLN A 199 -21.52 -13.22 -15.55
N GLN A 200 -20.59 -12.78 -16.40
CA GLN A 200 -19.69 -13.69 -17.13
C GLN A 200 -18.37 -13.86 -16.39
N THR A 201 -17.76 -12.76 -15.95
CA THR A 201 -16.43 -12.76 -15.34
C THR A 201 -16.45 -12.79 -13.81
N GLY A 202 -17.44 -12.19 -13.16
CA GLY A 202 -17.50 -11.96 -11.71
C GLY A 202 -16.77 -10.69 -11.27
N CYS A 203 -16.15 -9.94 -12.18
CA CYS A 203 -15.40 -8.73 -11.84
C CYS A 203 -16.32 -7.56 -11.49
N SER A 204 -15.82 -6.67 -10.62
CA SER A 204 -16.38 -5.33 -10.44
C SER A 204 -16.14 -4.49 -11.69
N PRO A 205 -16.98 -3.44 -11.95
CA PRO A 205 -16.91 -2.75 -13.24
C PRO A 205 -15.77 -1.73 -13.36
N GLU A 206 -15.12 -1.35 -12.24
CA GLU A 206 -14.24 -0.19 -12.19
C GLU A 206 -12.80 -0.53 -11.85
N PHE A 207 -11.86 0.25 -12.44
CA PHE A 207 -10.44 0.21 -12.12
C PHE A 207 -10.16 1.29 -11.06
N TRP A 208 -10.33 0.93 -9.80
CA TRP A 208 -10.14 1.86 -8.68
C TRP A 208 -8.66 2.06 -8.37
N ALA A 209 -8.21 3.31 -8.37
CA ALA A 209 -6.80 3.68 -8.29
C ALA A 209 -6.09 3.09 -7.05
N ARG A 210 -6.69 3.20 -5.85
CA ARG A 210 -6.04 2.69 -4.64
C ARG A 210 -5.91 1.16 -4.61
N SER A 211 -6.90 0.41 -5.08
CA SER A 211 -6.78 -1.04 -5.13
C SER A 211 -5.70 -1.51 -6.09
N PHE A 212 -5.65 -0.91 -7.28
CA PHE A 212 -4.58 -1.14 -8.23
C PHE A 212 -3.21 -0.74 -7.64
N GLY A 213 -3.19 0.38 -6.91
CA GLY A 213 -2.01 0.86 -6.18
C GLY A 213 -1.49 -0.13 -5.14
N TRP A 214 -2.38 -0.75 -4.37
CA TRP A 214 -1.97 -1.80 -3.43
C TRP A 214 -1.33 -3.00 -4.12
N TYR A 215 -1.85 -3.38 -5.29
CA TYR A 215 -1.29 -4.51 -6.02
C TYR A 215 0.12 -4.21 -6.56
N VAL A 216 0.33 -3.06 -7.23
CA VAL A 216 1.67 -2.71 -7.74
C VAL A 216 2.67 -2.50 -6.61
N LEU A 217 2.26 -1.91 -5.48
CA LEU A 217 3.09 -1.79 -4.28
C LEU A 217 3.47 -3.17 -3.73
N ALA A 218 2.49 -4.07 -3.60
CA ALA A 218 2.73 -5.43 -3.13
C ALA A 218 3.79 -6.13 -3.99
N LEU A 219 3.65 -6.10 -5.31
CA LEU A 219 4.63 -6.70 -6.22
C LEU A 219 6.01 -6.07 -6.07
N ALA A 220 6.08 -4.72 -6.02
CA ALA A 220 7.35 -4.00 -5.89
C ALA A 220 8.11 -4.38 -4.60
N ASP A 221 7.39 -4.63 -3.50
CA ASP A 221 8.00 -5.05 -2.23
C ASP A 221 8.31 -6.54 -2.19
N MET A 222 7.42 -7.39 -2.70
CA MET A 222 7.51 -8.84 -2.53
C MET A 222 8.51 -9.54 -3.46
N ILE A 223 8.90 -8.91 -4.59
CA ILE A 223 9.82 -9.55 -5.55
C ILE A 223 11.14 -9.96 -4.88
N GLU A 224 11.71 -9.09 -4.04
CA GLU A 224 12.96 -9.39 -3.32
C GLU A 224 12.76 -10.39 -2.17
N ASP A 225 11.56 -10.46 -1.63
CA ASP A 225 11.24 -11.39 -0.54
C ASP A 225 11.06 -12.84 -1.02
N LEU A 226 10.94 -13.08 -2.33
CA LEU A 226 10.99 -14.44 -2.89
C LEU A 226 12.41 -15.02 -2.82
N PRO A 227 12.55 -16.36 -2.64
CA PRO A 227 13.84 -17.02 -2.67
C PRO A 227 14.65 -16.67 -3.93
N GLU A 228 15.96 -16.54 -3.79
CA GLU A 228 16.83 -16.27 -4.93
C GLU A 228 16.70 -17.38 -5.99
N GLY A 229 16.61 -17.00 -7.27
CA GLY A 229 16.40 -17.92 -8.39
C GLY A 229 14.99 -18.48 -8.52
N HIS A 230 14.04 -18.10 -7.65
CA HIS A 230 12.65 -18.52 -7.79
C HIS A 230 12.01 -17.94 -9.04
N GLU A 231 11.35 -18.80 -9.86
CA GLU A 231 10.74 -18.37 -11.14
C GLU A 231 9.66 -17.27 -10.97
N GLY A 232 8.99 -17.24 -9.83
CA GLY A 232 8.01 -16.20 -9.46
C GLY A 232 8.58 -14.79 -9.51
N ARG A 233 9.90 -14.59 -9.25
CA ARG A 233 10.54 -13.28 -9.38
C ARG A 233 10.40 -12.71 -10.79
N LYS A 234 10.62 -13.56 -11.81
CA LYS A 234 10.47 -13.14 -13.21
C LYS A 234 9.02 -12.83 -13.52
N VAL A 235 8.09 -13.71 -13.13
CA VAL A 235 6.65 -13.53 -13.38
C VAL A 235 6.17 -12.22 -12.77
N TRP A 236 6.55 -11.92 -11.52
CA TRP A 236 6.13 -10.70 -10.84
C TRP A 236 6.79 -9.44 -11.39
N LYS A 237 8.06 -9.51 -11.82
CA LYS A 237 8.73 -8.40 -12.53
C LYS A 237 8.02 -8.08 -13.84
N ASP A 238 7.69 -9.09 -14.62
CA ASP A 238 6.97 -8.92 -15.89
C ASP A 238 5.56 -8.34 -15.62
N THR A 239 4.82 -8.89 -14.65
CA THR A 239 3.50 -8.40 -14.25
C THR A 239 3.55 -6.94 -13.76
N LEU A 240 4.50 -6.61 -12.88
CA LEU A 240 4.69 -5.23 -12.39
C LEU A 240 5.01 -4.28 -13.54
N THR A 241 5.87 -4.68 -14.48
CA THR A 241 6.24 -3.88 -15.65
C THR A 241 5.01 -3.58 -16.50
N ASP A 242 4.20 -4.59 -16.82
CA ASP A 242 2.96 -4.44 -17.59
C ASP A 242 1.95 -3.52 -16.88
N MET A 243 1.81 -3.67 -15.56
CA MET A 243 0.91 -2.84 -14.75
C MET A 243 1.36 -1.38 -14.73
N LEU A 244 2.65 -1.12 -14.52
CA LEU A 244 3.20 0.24 -14.52
C LEU A 244 3.07 0.90 -15.89
N GLU A 245 3.27 0.13 -16.98
CA GLU A 245 3.05 0.64 -18.34
C GLU A 245 1.58 0.98 -18.60
N SER A 246 0.67 0.17 -18.07
CA SER A 246 -0.76 0.39 -18.23
C SER A 246 -1.22 1.63 -17.48
N VAL A 247 -0.84 1.77 -16.19
CA VAL A 247 -1.28 2.91 -15.38
C VAL A 247 -0.64 4.24 -15.82
N ALA A 248 0.58 4.22 -16.34
CA ALA A 248 1.26 5.42 -16.84
C ALA A 248 0.49 6.10 -17.98
N LYS A 249 -0.26 5.34 -18.79
CA LYS A 249 -1.10 5.88 -19.90
C LYS A 249 -2.26 6.77 -19.42
N TYR A 250 -2.64 6.63 -18.16
CA TYR A 250 -3.77 7.34 -17.55
C TYR A 250 -3.34 8.44 -16.56
N GLN A 251 -2.05 8.76 -16.54
CA GLN A 251 -1.56 9.90 -15.76
C GLN A 251 -2.13 11.20 -16.33
N ASP A 252 -2.71 12.02 -15.49
CA ASP A 252 -3.28 13.32 -15.88
C ASP A 252 -2.18 14.26 -16.42
N ASP A 253 -2.40 14.82 -17.61
CA ASP A 253 -1.41 15.62 -18.31
C ASP A 253 -1.14 16.99 -17.66
N GLU A 254 -2.07 17.53 -16.88
CA GLU A 254 -1.91 18.83 -16.21
C GLU A 254 -1.19 18.65 -14.87
N THR A 255 -1.70 17.74 -14.06
CA THR A 255 -1.26 17.59 -12.65
C THR A 255 -0.23 16.49 -12.42
N GLY A 256 -0.14 15.52 -13.33
CA GLY A 256 0.70 14.33 -13.16
C GLY A 256 0.15 13.30 -12.16
N LEU A 257 -1.06 13.49 -11.63
CA LEU A 257 -1.70 12.58 -10.70
C LEU A 257 -2.66 11.62 -11.41
N TRP A 258 -3.33 10.76 -10.66
CA TRP A 258 -4.32 9.82 -11.20
C TRP A 258 -5.68 10.01 -10.57
N HIS A 259 -6.70 9.81 -11.37
CA HIS A 259 -8.09 9.90 -10.95
C HIS A 259 -8.51 8.70 -10.11
N GLN A 260 -9.56 8.89 -9.31
CA GLN A 260 -10.17 7.86 -8.46
C GLN A 260 -10.50 6.59 -9.25
N ILE A 261 -11.08 6.72 -10.46
CA ILE A 261 -11.25 5.65 -11.45
C ILE A 261 -10.29 5.92 -12.60
N ILE A 262 -9.32 5.02 -12.76
CA ILE A 262 -8.10 5.25 -13.54
C ILE A 262 -8.40 5.64 -15.00
N ASP A 263 -9.27 4.91 -15.68
CA ASP A 263 -9.53 5.04 -17.11
C ASP A 263 -10.62 6.07 -17.47
N LYS A 264 -11.18 6.77 -16.48
CA LYS A 264 -12.28 7.71 -16.64
C LYS A 264 -11.90 9.16 -16.31
N GLY A 265 -10.67 9.57 -16.57
CA GLY A 265 -10.19 10.92 -16.30
C GLY A 265 -10.94 12.04 -17.02
N SER A 266 -11.65 11.73 -18.11
CA SER A 266 -12.49 12.72 -18.83
C SER A 266 -13.84 13.02 -18.16
N HIS A 267 -14.24 12.27 -17.13
CA HIS A 267 -15.46 12.51 -16.39
C HIS A 267 -15.23 13.62 -15.37
N SER A 268 -16.04 14.68 -15.41
CA SER A 268 -15.86 15.89 -14.60
C SER A 268 -16.04 15.70 -13.09
N ASP A 269 -16.73 14.64 -12.68
CA ASP A 269 -16.96 14.26 -11.29
C ASP A 269 -15.91 13.24 -10.74
N ASN A 270 -15.05 12.73 -11.63
CA ASN A 270 -13.97 11.84 -11.26
C ASN A 270 -12.75 12.65 -10.83
N TRP A 271 -12.48 12.66 -9.54
CA TRP A 271 -11.46 13.51 -8.94
C TRP A 271 -10.08 12.81 -8.84
N LEU A 272 -9.01 13.63 -8.74
CA LEU A 272 -7.64 13.17 -8.58
C LEU A 272 -7.42 12.67 -7.14
N GLU A 273 -7.04 11.41 -6.99
CA GLU A 273 -6.97 10.71 -5.71
C GLU A 273 -5.52 10.59 -5.23
N SER A 274 -5.26 11.07 -4.00
CA SER A 274 -3.91 11.19 -3.47
C SER A 274 -3.28 9.87 -3.10
N SER A 275 -4.03 8.96 -2.45
CA SER A 275 -3.43 7.71 -1.97
C SER A 275 -3.03 6.76 -3.10
N GLY A 276 -3.88 6.59 -4.11
CA GLY A 276 -3.56 5.79 -5.30
C GLY A 276 -2.39 6.39 -6.08
N SER A 277 -2.38 7.73 -6.25
CA SER A 277 -1.26 8.43 -6.87
C SER A 277 0.06 8.17 -6.13
N CYS A 278 0.07 8.23 -4.79
CA CYS A 278 1.25 7.92 -3.99
C CYS A 278 1.71 6.47 -4.16
N LEU A 279 0.78 5.51 -4.21
CA LEU A 279 1.12 4.09 -4.42
C LEU A 279 1.75 3.85 -5.80
N PHE A 280 1.29 4.54 -6.85
CA PHE A 280 1.89 4.46 -8.18
C PHE A 280 3.30 5.07 -8.20
N ILE A 281 3.48 6.23 -7.57
CA ILE A 281 4.79 6.86 -7.42
C ILE A 281 5.76 5.92 -6.70
N TYR A 282 5.32 5.33 -5.58
CA TYR A 282 6.13 4.38 -4.82
C TYR A 282 6.57 3.20 -5.69
N ALA A 283 5.63 2.55 -6.37
CA ALA A 283 5.92 1.37 -7.16
C ALA A 283 6.85 1.68 -8.35
N MET A 284 6.63 2.80 -9.04
CA MET A 284 7.51 3.25 -10.12
C MET A 284 8.92 3.56 -9.61
N ALA A 285 9.03 4.33 -8.51
CA ALA A 285 10.31 4.70 -7.93
C ALA A 285 11.09 3.46 -7.46
N LYS A 286 10.43 2.57 -6.71
CA LYS A 286 11.03 1.34 -6.23
C LYS A 286 11.45 0.41 -7.37
N ALA A 287 10.60 0.22 -8.37
CA ALA A 287 10.93 -0.61 -9.53
C ALA A 287 12.16 -0.07 -10.31
N MET A 288 12.34 1.26 -10.37
CA MET A 288 13.54 1.88 -10.94
C MET A 288 14.78 1.70 -10.05
N ASN A 289 14.64 1.93 -8.74
CA ASN A 289 15.74 1.79 -7.77
C ASN A 289 16.26 0.36 -7.71
N GLU A 290 15.38 -0.64 -7.78
CA GLU A 290 15.73 -2.07 -7.77
C GLU A 290 16.12 -2.61 -9.18
N GLY A 291 16.07 -1.76 -10.21
CA GLY A 291 16.41 -2.16 -11.57
C GLY A 291 15.42 -3.14 -12.21
N TYR A 292 14.19 -3.21 -11.75
CA TYR A 292 13.14 -4.03 -12.38
C TYR A 292 12.68 -3.43 -13.69
N VAL A 293 12.66 -2.10 -13.76
CA VAL A 293 12.35 -1.32 -14.96
C VAL A 293 13.45 -0.30 -15.22
N SER A 294 13.58 0.14 -16.49
CA SER A 294 14.50 1.22 -16.83
C SER A 294 14.03 2.57 -16.24
N LEU A 295 14.90 3.58 -16.24
CA LEU A 295 14.59 4.93 -15.75
C LEU A 295 13.53 5.68 -16.61
N ARG A 296 12.80 5.00 -17.49
CA ARG A 296 11.76 5.60 -18.35
C ARG A 296 10.61 6.25 -17.59
N TYR A 297 10.42 5.90 -16.33
CA TYR A 297 9.36 6.47 -15.48
C TYR A 297 9.80 7.70 -14.68
N VAL A 298 11.05 8.18 -14.83
CA VAL A 298 11.55 9.33 -14.07
C VAL A 298 10.67 10.57 -14.29
N ASP A 299 10.33 10.87 -15.55
CA ASP A 299 9.48 12.04 -15.86
C ASP A 299 8.08 11.90 -15.26
N HIS A 300 7.52 10.68 -15.23
CA HIS A 300 6.23 10.41 -14.62
C HIS A 300 6.25 10.69 -13.11
N VAL A 301 7.23 10.15 -12.38
CA VAL A 301 7.29 10.32 -10.91
C VAL A 301 7.67 11.75 -10.52
N VAL A 302 8.51 12.44 -11.30
CA VAL A 302 8.83 13.85 -11.07
C VAL A 302 7.60 14.73 -11.22
N LYS A 303 6.85 14.55 -12.32
CA LYS A 303 5.62 15.28 -12.58
C LYS A 303 4.57 15.00 -11.50
N ALA A 304 4.41 13.73 -11.10
CA ALA A 304 3.47 13.33 -10.06
C ALA A 304 3.85 13.93 -8.69
N TYR A 305 5.15 13.93 -8.33
CA TYR A 305 5.62 14.57 -7.10
C TYR A 305 5.30 16.07 -7.09
N GLN A 306 5.60 16.78 -8.19
CA GLN A 306 5.26 18.21 -8.32
C GLN A 306 3.75 18.43 -8.17
N GLY A 307 2.94 17.60 -8.80
CA GLY A 307 1.49 17.65 -8.68
C GLY A 307 0.98 17.39 -7.26
N LEU A 308 1.54 16.41 -6.56
CA LEU A 308 1.23 16.17 -5.14
C LEU A 308 1.49 17.43 -4.31
N ILE A 309 2.70 17.99 -4.39
CA ILE A 309 3.09 19.15 -3.59
C ILE A 309 2.24 20.38 -3.95
N GLN A 310 1.98 20.59 -5.22
CA GLN A 310 1.24 21.78 -5.67
C GLN A 310 -0.28 21.72 -5.40
N TYR A 311 -0.90 20.55 -5.58
CA TYR A 311 -2.36 20.44 -5.61
C TYR A 311 -2.97 19.67 -4.44
N LYS A 312 -2.14 18.86 -3.74
CA LYS A 312 -2.63 17.95 -2.70
C LYS A 312 -2.07 18.20 -1.32
N THR A 313 -1.09 19.11 -1.19
CA THR A 313 -0.51 19.42 0.11
C THR A 313 -0.73 20.88 0.51
N GLU A 314 -0.75 21.11 1.82
CA GLU A 314 -0.81 22.43 2.42
C GLU A 314 0.10 22.49 3.63
N GLU A 315 0.94 23.53 3.72
CA GLU A 315 1.73 23.85 4.90
C GLU A 315 1.06 25.05 5.62
N LYS A 316 0.62 24.82 6.85
CA LYS A 316 -0.08 25.83 7.66
C LYS A 316 0.91 26.76 8.37
N ASP A 317 0.42 27.91 8.81
CA ASP A 317 1.23 28.93 9.54
C ASP A 317 1.90 28.37 10.82
N ASN A 318 1.32 27.35 11.44
CA ASN A 318 1.86 26.67 12.62
C ASN A 318 2.89 25.58 12.28
N GLY A 319 3.25 25.41 11.00
CA GLY A 319 4.18 24.40 10.49
C GLY A 319 3.57 23.01 10.29
N ASP A 320 2.27 22.80 10.56
CA ASP A 320 1.63 21.54 10.28
C ASP A 320 1.49 21.34 8.76
N PHE A 321 1.79 20.12 8.31
CA PHE A 321 1.75 19.74 6.90
C PHE A 321 0.61 18.74 6.65
N THR A 322 -0.20 18.97 5.61
CA THR A 322 -1.34 18.12 5.30
C THR A 322 -1.32 17.58 3.88
N VAL A 323 -1.87 16.37 3.72
CA VAL A 323 -2.18 15.78 2.42
C VAL A 323 -3.69 15.62 2.33
N ASN A 324 -4.28 16.23 1.30
CA ASN A 324 -5.71 16.31 1.06
C ASN A 324 -6.17 15.30 0.01
N ASP A 325 -7.48 15.17 -0.18
CA ASP A 325 -8.12 14.31 -1.19
C ASP A 325 -7.68 12.84 -1.10
N ILE A 326 -7.57 12.30 0.10
CA ILE A 326 -7.41 10.88 0.34
C ILE A 326 -8.81 10.25 0.42
N CYS A 327 -9.11 9.29 -0.45
CA CYS A 327 -10.36 8.54 -0.39
C CYS A 327 -10.43 7.72 0.91
N ILE A 328 -11.52 7.88 1.69
CA ILE A 328 -11.75 7.05 2.89
C ILE A 328 -11.85 5.56 2.56
N GLY A 329 -11.96 4.69 3.57
CA GLY A 329 -12.19 3.25 3.40
C GLY A 329 -13.34 2.96 2.43
N THR A 330 -13.13 2.09 1.45
CA THR A 330 -14.03 1.95 0.29
C THR A 330 -14.16 0.48 -0.08
N SER A 331 -15.40 0.04 -0.35
CA SER A 331 -15.72 -1.29 -0.86
C SER A 331 -15.75 -1.33 -2.38
N ALA A 332 -15.91 -2.51 -2.98
CA ALA A 332 -16.22 -2.62 -4.39
C ALA A 332 -17.66 -2.14 -4.70
N GLY A 333 -17.84 -1.45 -5.81
CA GLY A 333 -19.12 -0.86 -6.22
C GLY A 333 -19.14 -0.41 -7.67
N PHE A 334 -20.13 0.39 -8.02
CA PHE A 334 -20.25 1.05 -9.32
C PHE A 334 -19.55 2.41 -9.31
N TYR A 335 -19.40 3.03 -10.46
CA TYR A 335 -18.75 4.33 -10.66
C TYR A 335 -19.20 5.40 -9.67
N ASP A 336 -20.53 5.64 -9.56
CA ASP A 336 -21.10 6.66 -8.69
C ASP A 336 -20.73 6.45 -7.21
N TYR A 337 -20.59 5.21 -6.78
CA TYR A 337 -20.14 4.89 -5.42
C TYR A 337 -18.71 5.38 -5.18
N TYR A 338 -17.80 5.18 -6.11
CA TYR A 338 -16.40 5.57 -5.95
C TYR A 338 -16.22 7.08 -6.00
N VAL A 339 -16.81 7.75 -6.99
CA VAL A 339 -16.64 9.21 -7.13
C VAL A 339 -17.38 9.99 -6.03
N GLY A 340 -18.44 9.39 -5.47
CA GLY A 340 -19.18 9.93 -4.33
C GLY A 340 -18.53 9.68 -2.96
N ARG A 341 -17.36 8.99 -2.89
CA ARG A 341 -16.69 8.77 -1.60
C ARG A 341 -16.18 10.06 -0.99
N GLU A 342 -16.24 10.12 0.34
CA GLU A 342 -15.67 11.24 1.11
C GLU A 342 -14.16 11.33 0.89
N ARG A 343 -13.66 12.57 0.84
CA ARG A 343 -12.25 12.92 0.73
C ARG A 343 -11.75 13.37 2.09
N SER A 344 -10.74 12.70 2.59
CA SER A 344 -10.17 12.97 3.89
C SER A 344 -8.82 13.69 3.77
N THR A 345 -8.45 14.40 4.83
CA THR A 345 -7.12 14.98 5.03
C THR A 345 -6.36 14.11 6.01
N ASN A 346 -5.13 13.73 5.67
CA ASN A 346 -4.22 12.94 6.51
C ASN A 346 -4.80 11.59 6.99
N ASP A 347 -5.73 10.97 6.26
CA ASP A 347 -6.12 9.60 6.56
C ASP A 347 -4.88 8.70 6.53
N LEU A 348 -4.69 7.90 7.57
CA LEU A 348 -3.42 7.23 7.86
C LEU A 348 -2.91 6.33 6.72
N HIS A 349 -3.80 5.65 6.00
CA HIS A 349 -3.37 4.81 4.88
C HIS A 349 -2.84 5.63 3.71
N GLY A 350 -3.41 6.81 3.45
CA GLY A 350 -2.91 7.73 2.42
C GLY A 350 -1.68 8.49 2.88
N ALA A 351 -1.64 8.91 4.15
CA ALA A 351 -0.44 9.53 4.74
C ALA A 351 0.76 8.58 4.72
N GLY A 352 0.55 7.30 5.07
CA GLY A 352 1.60 6.29 4.98
C GLY A 352 2.06 6.05 3.55
N ALA A 353 1.13 5.97 2.59
CA ALA A 353 1.45 5.86 1.17
C ALA A 353 2.28 7.06 0.67
N PHE A 354 1.94 8.29 1.09
CA PHE A 354 2.70 9.51 0.77
C PHE A 354 4.13 9.42 1.34
N ILE A 355 4.28 9.09 2.63
CA ILE A 355 5.60 8.96 3.26
C ILE A 355 6.45 7.90 2.55
N MET A 356 5.89 6.72 2.28
CA MET A 356 6.60 5.66 1.57
C MET A 356 7.02 6.10 0.16
N ALA A 357 6.14 6.75 -0.58
CA ALA A 357 6.42 7.24 -1.93
C ALA A 357 7.58 8.25 -1.94
N LEU A 358 7.54 9.22 -1.05
CA LEU A 358 8.54 10.29 -1.03
C LEU A 358 9.89 9.80 -0.50
N THR A 359 9.90 8.90 0.48
CA THR A 359 11.14 8.25 0.95
C THR A 359 11.79 7.42 -0.16
N GLU A 360 10.99 6.77 -1.01
CA GLU A 360 11.51 6.00 -2.14
C GLU A 360 11.99 6.89 -3.29
N LEU A 361 11.30 8.01 -3.55
CA LEU A 361 11.73 9.01 -4.53
C LEU A 361 13.09 9.62 -4.19
N GLU A 362 13.36 9.90 -2.90
CA GLU A 362 14.63 10.48 -2.47
C GLU A 362 15.85 9.66 -2.89
N LYS A 363 15.70 8.35 -3.08
CA LYS A 363 16.78 7.47 -3.54
C LYS A 363 17.13 7.65 -5.03
N LEU A 364 16.21 8.21 -5.84
CA LEU A 364 16.47 8.46 -7.25
C LEU A 364 17.45 9.64 -7.42
N SER A 365 18.45 9.47 -8.26
CA SER A 365 19.52 10.47 -8.48
C SER A 365 19.00 11.85 -8.89
N VAL A 366 17.82 11.93 -9.52
CA VAL A 366 17.18 13.20 -9.92
C VAL A 366 16.78 14.07 -8.73
N PHE A 367 16.56 13.47 -7.56
CA PHE A 367 16.20 14.16 -6.31
C PHE A 367 17.37 14.34 -5.36
N GLN A 368 18.47 13.63 -5.56
CA GLN A 368 19.67 13.78 -4.74
C GLN A 368 20.35 15.11 -5.09
N LYS A 369 20.54 15.96 -4.06
CA LYS A 369 21.32 17.20 -4.23
C LYS A 369 22.77 16.81 -4.57
N VAL A 370 23.28 17.32 -5.69
CA VAL A 370 24.71 17.25 -6.05
C VAL A 370 25.53 18.15 -5.10
#